data_2be4b9871f1221ae9556bfa453431017
#
_entry.id   2be4b9871f1221ae9556bfa453431017
#
_cell.length_a   1.000
_cell.length_b   1.000
_cell.length_c   1.000
_cell.angle_alpha   90.00
_cell.angle_beta   90.00
_cell.angle_gamma   90.00
#
_symmetry.space_group_name_H-M   'P 1'
#
loop_
_entity.id
_entity.type
_entity.pdbx_description
1 polymer ?
#
loop_
_entity_poly.entity_id
_entity_poly.type
_entity_poly.pdbx_seq_one_letter_code
_entity_poly.pdbx_strand_id
1 'polypeptide(L)'
;HVNRHLEVDILTTSIVLYCKELLELMPKAGMRELYACCVSKFGPKMVIGRDRCYDIFRSNGLCQRTSRKRPKTTNSNHNYYIYPDLLNVTPKFVATRLGAMVVADITYVNTGQGWAYLSLLTDAASRAIVGYALYKTLETEGPLKALEMAISFYEKYHIDMSTLIHHSDRGVQY
;
A
#
# COMPACT_ATOMS: atom_id res chain seq x y z
N HIS A 1 -5.21 -18.84 -43.83
CA HIS A 1 -4.64 -17.57 -43.28
C HIS A 1 -5.73 -16.56 -42.88
N VAL A 2 -6.81 -16.41 -43.63
CA VAL A 2 -7.90 -15.46 -43.38
C VAL A 2 -8.62 -15.74 -42.03
N ASN A 3 -8.91 -17.01 -41.72
CA ASN A 3 -9.62 -17.38 -40.45
C ASN A 3 -8.84 -16.99 -39.20
N ARG A 4 -7.51 -17.09 -39.19
CA ARG A 4 -6.70 -16.80 -38.00
C ARG A 4 -6.65 -15.29 -37.67
N HIS A 5 -6.68 -14.42 -38.69
CA HIS A 5 -6.77 -12.97 -38.48
C HIS A 5 -8.12 -12.59 -37.87
N LEU A 6 -9.20 -13.16 -38.40
CA LEU A 6 -10.56 -12.92 -37.90
C LEU A 6 -10.73 -13.36 -36.43
N GLU A 7 -10.16 -14.53 -36.07
CA GLU A 7 -10.17 -15.02 -34.68
C GLU A 7 -9.41 -14.10 -33.72
N VAL A 8 -8.26 -13.55 -34.15
CA VAL A 8 -7.47 -12.61 -33.35
C VAL A 8 -8.20 -11.27 -33.20
N ASP A 9 -8.90 -10.79 -34.23
CA ASP A 9 -9.67 -9.55 -34.18
C ASP A 9 -10.89 -9.69 -33.26
N ILE A 10 -11.61 -10.80 -33.32
CA ILE A 10 -12.73 -11.11 -32.42
C ILE A 10 -12.24 -11.20 -30.97
N LEU A 11 -11.13 -11.88 -30.74
CA LEU A 11 -10.54 -11.99 -29.40
C LEU A 11 -10.10 -10.63 -28.88
N THR A 12 -9.46 -9.80 -29.71
CA THR A 12 -9.04 -8.44 -29.36
C THR A 12 -10.23 -7.59 -28.92
N THR A 13 -11.33 -7.62 -29.67
CA THR A 13 -12.57 -6.90 -29.33
C THR A 13 -13.14 -7.41 -27.99
N SER A 14 -13.18 -8.71 -27.80
CA SER A 14 -13.66 -9.34 -26.56
C SER A 14 -12.82 -8.98 -25.34
N ILE A 15 -11.49 -8.92 -25.49
CA ILE A 15 -10.55 -8.46 -24.46
C ILE A 15 -10.82 -7.01 -24.08
N VAL A 16 -10.99 -6.13 -25.06
CA VAL A 16 -11.25 -4.69 -24.83
C VAL A 16 -12.56 -4.49 -24.06
N LEU A 17 -13.63 -5.15 -24.48
CA LEU A 17 -14.93 -5.06 -23.80
C LEU A 17 -14.83 -5.57 -22.36
N TYR A 18 -14.27 -6.74 -22.17
CA TYR A 18 -14.09 -7.32 -20.83
C TYR A 18 -13.23 -6.44 -19.90
N CYS A 19 -12.14 -5.86 -20.43
CA CYS A 19 -11.30 -4.95 -19.64
C CYS A 19 -12.04 -3.64 -19.26
N LYS A 20 -12.93 -3.13 -20.11
CA LYS A 20 -13.78 -1.98 -19.77
C LYS A 20 -14.71 -2.30 -18.62
N GLU A 21 -15.41 -3.44 -18.66
CA GLU A 21 -16.26 -3.91 -17.56
C GLU A 21 -15.45 -4.10 -16.25
N LEU A 22 -14.25 -4.68 -16.34
CA LEU A 22 -13.37 -4.83 -15.16
C LEU A 22 -12.96 -3.47 -14.58
N LEU A 23 -12.68 -2.47 -15.41
CA LEU A 23 -12.28 -1.14 -14.94
C LEU A 23 -13.45 -0.37 -14.30
N GLU A 24 -14.70 -0.68 -14.61
CA GLU A 24 -15.86 -0.17 -13.86
C GLU A 24 -15.89 -0.73 -12.42
N LEU A 25 -15.58 -2.02 -12.26
CA LEU A 25 -15.54 -2.69 -10.96
C LEU A 25 -14.24 -2.40 -10.19
N MET A 26 -13.13 -2.31 -10.90
CA MET A 26 -11.78 -2.10 -10.36
C MET A 26 -11.09 -0.91 -11.06
N PRO A 27 -11.49 0.34 -10.76
CA PRO A 27 -10.98 1.52 -11.49
C PRO A 27 -9.47 1.74 -11.41
N LYS A 28 -8.80 1.09 -10.47
CA LYS A 28 -7.34 1.18 -10.26
C LYS A 28 -6.56 -0.03 -10.75
N ALA A 29 -7.20 -0.99 -11.41
CA ALA A 29 -6.52 -2.16 -11.93
C ALA A 29 -5.42 -1.78 -12.96
N GLY A 30 -4.21 -2.29 -12.75
CA GLY A 30 -3.08 -2.09 -13.65
C GLY A 30 -3.08 -3.08 -14.82
N MET A 31 -2.23 -2.84 -15.84
CA MET A 31 -2.13 -3.73 -17.01
C MET A 31 -1.82 -5.19 -16.62
N ARG A 32 -1.06 -5.41 -15.54
CA ARG A 32 -0.70 -6.75 -15.08
C ARG A 32 -1.91 -7.51 -14.54
N GLU A 33 -2.76 -6.83 -13.79
CA GLU A 33 -4.01 -7.35 -13.25
C GLU A 33 -5.03 -7.63 -14.36
N LEU A 34 -5.21 -6.67 -15.28
CA LEU A 34 -6.08 -6.86 -16.44
C LEU A 34 -5.65 -8.05 -17.29
N TYR A 35 -4.35 -8.24 -17.52
CA TYR A 35 -3.84 -9.39 -18.25
C TYR A 35 -4.12 -10.72 -17.53
N ALA A 36 -3.89 -10.78 -16.21
CA ALA A 36 -4.19 -11.96 -15.42
C ALA A 36 -5.69 -12.33 -15.47
N CYS A 37 -6.57 -11.34 -15.38
CA CYS A 37 -8.01 -11.54 -15.53
C CYS A 37 -8.39 -12.04 -16.94
N CYS A 38 -7.76 -11.51 -17.99
CA CYS A 38 -7.96 -11.99 -19.37
C CYS A 38 -7.52 -13.44 -19.55
N VAL A 39 -6.34 -13.80 -19.02
CA VAL A 39 -5.85 -15.20 -19.06
C VAL A 39 -6.82 -16.13 -18.34
N SER A 40 -7.32 -15.75 -17.17
CA SER A 40 -8.32 -16.51 -16.43
C SER A 40 -9.65 -16.65 -17.18
N LYS A 41 -10.12 -15.56 -17.80
CA LYS A 41 -11.42 -15.54 -18.51
C LYS A 41 -11.41 -16.32 -19.81
N PHE A 42 -10.38 -16.12 -20.62
CA PHE A 42 -10.32 -16.70 -21.98
C PHE A 42 -9.58 -18.04 -22.03
N GLY A 43 -8.75 -18.36 -21.02
CA GLY A 43 -8.06 -19.63 -20.89
C GLY A 43 -7.32 -20.07 -22.16
N PRO A 44 -7.58 -21.29 -22.69
CA PRO A 44 -6.93 -21.80 -23.90
C PRO A 44 -7.20 -20.98 -25.18
N LYS A 45 -8.26 -20.16 -25.19
CA LYS A 45 -8.56 -19.24 -26.30
C LYS A 45 -7.69 -17.99 -26.30
N MET A 46 -6.90 -17.79 -25.24
CA MET A 46 -5.98 -16.66 -25.12
C MET A 46 -4.73 -16.88 -25.99
N VAL A 47 -4.89 -16.78 -27.31
CA VAL A 47 -3.81 -16.97 -28.30
C VAL A 47 -2.89 -15.74 -28.43
N ILE A 48 -3.16 -14.66 -27.68
CA ILE A 48 -2.41 -13.40 -27.68
C ILE A 48 -1.50 -13.38 -26.44
N GLY A 49 -0.19 -13.19 -26.65
CA GLY A 49 0.79 -13.08 -25.58
C GLY A 49 0.68 -11.75 -24.83
N ARG A 50 1.34 -11.70 -23.66
CA ARG A 50 1.32 -10.55 -22.72
C ARG A 50 1.63 -9.21 -23.40
N ASP A 51 2.70 -9.14 -24.18
CA ASP A 51 3.18 -7.88 -24.73
C ASP A 51 2.19 -7.33 -25.77
N ARG A 52 1.62 -8.21 -26.57
CA ARG A 52 0.54 -7.85 -27.52
C ARG A 52 -0.72 -7.37 -26.78
N CYS A 53 -1.08 -8.00 -25.65
CA CYS A 53 -2.18 -7.51 -24.79
C CYS A 53 -1.91 -6.12 -24.26
N TYR A 54 -0.69 -5.84 -23.83
CA TYR A 54 -0.31 -4.52 -23.32
C TYR A 54 -0.40 -3.44 -24.42
N ASP A 55 -0.08 -3.78 -25.66
CA ASP A 55 -0.26 -2.86 -26.80
C ASP A 55 -1.75 -2.61 -27.06
N ILE A 56 -2.58 -3.64 -26.99
CA ILE A 56 -4.04 -3.50 -27.10
C ILE A 56 -4.57 -2.60 -25.96
N PHE A 57 -4.11 -2.78 -24.73
CA PHE A 57 -4.53 -1.94 -23.60
C PHE A 57 -4.13 -0.48 -23.78
N ARG A 58 -2.92 -0.21 -24.26
CA ARG A 58 -2.43 1.16 -24.54
C ARG A 58 -3.23 1.82 -25.64
N SER A 59 -3.41 1.12 -26.78
CA SER A 59 -4.10 1.67 -27.96
C SER A 59 -5.60 1.93 -27.71
N ASN A 60 -6.21 1.23 -26.75
CA ASN A 60 -7.61 1.41 -26.37
C ASN A 60 -7.81 2.25 -25.10
N GLY A 61 -6.77 2.90 -24.59
CA GLY A 61 -6.87 3.80 -23.44
C GLY A 61 -7.21 3.09 -22.11
N LEU A 62 -6.97 1.77 -22.00
CA LEU A 62 -7.25 0.96 -20.81
C LEU A 62 -6.15 1.07 -19.74
N CYS A 63 -5.11 1.87 -20.01
CA CYS A 63 -4.01 2.06 -19.08
C CYS A 63 -4.33 3.17 -18.08
N GLN A 64 -4.07 2.93 -16.81
CA GLN A 64 -4.12 3.99 -15.82
C GLN A 64 -3.10 5.09 -16.12
N ARG A 65 -3.54 6.34 -16.03
CA ARG A 65 -2.63 7.47 -16.01
C ARG A 65 -1.92 7.50 -14.66
N THR A 66 -0.61 7.28 -14.65
CA THR A 66 0.20 7.46 -13.44
C THR A 66 0.12 8.92 -13.01
N SER A 67 -0.34 9.17 -11.80
CA SER A 67 -0.27 10.50 -11.19
C SER A 67 1.20 10.93 -11.13
N ARG A 68 1.54 12.01 -11.81
CA ARG A 68 2.94 12.44 -12.01
C ARG A 68 3.61 13.04 -10.77
N LYS A 69 2.89 13.32 -9.70
CA LYS A 69 3.48 13.85 -8.47
C LYS A 69 2.80 13.25 -7.25
N ARG A 70 3.55 12.48 -6.48
CA ARG A 70 3.14 12.17 -5.11
C ARG A 70 3.42 13.41 -4.27
N PRO A 71 2.45 13.95 -3.52
CA PRO A 71 2.73 15.04 -2.59
C PRO A 71 3.77 14.56 -1.57
N LYS A 72 4.70 15.46 -1.20
CA LYS A 72 5.64 15.20 -0.10
C LYS A 72 4.83 15.30 1.19
N THR A 73 4.60 14.17 1.86
CA THR A 73 3.72 14.07 3.03
C THR A 73 4.46 14.21 4.35
N THR A 74 5.78 14.01 4.36
CA THR A 74 6.62 14.11 5.57
C THR A 74 7.39 15.43 5.58
N ASN A 75 7.23 16.20 6.64
CA ASN A 75 8.07 17.35 6.93
C ASN A 75 9.23 16.92 7.84
N SER A 76 10.40 16.71 7.26
CA SER A 76 11.62 16.31 7.98
C SER A 76 12.57 17.48 8.26
N ASN A 77 12.19 18.71 7.90
CA ASN A 77 13.00 19.91 8.12
C ASN A 77 12.58 20.59 9.44
N HIS A 78 13.06 20.05 10.54
CA HIS A 78 12.79 20.54 11.89
C HIS A 78 14.05 20.47 12.75
N ASN A 79 14.07 21.20 13.87
CA ASN A 79 15.19 21.30 14.81
C ASN A 79 15.10 20.32 16.00
N TYR A 80 14.19 19.35 15.95
CA TYR A 80 14.08 18.33 17.00
C TYR A 80 15.25 17.36 16.94
N TYR A 81 15.55 16.71 18.08
CA TYR A 81 16.59 15.69 18.15
C TYR A 81 16.29 14.54 17.20
N ILE A 82 17.29 14.11 16.46
CA ILE A 82 17.19 13.00 15.51
C ILE A 82 17.91 11.80 16.12
N TYR A 83 17.14 10.76 16.42
CA TYR A 83 17.69 9.50 16.92
C TYR A 83 18.45 8.73 15.81
N PRO A 84 19.43 7.88 16.19
CA PRO A 84 20.15 7.05 15.23
C PRO A 84 19.21 6.09 14.49
N ASP A 85 19.47 5.89 13.19
CA ASP A 85 18.76 4.91 12.38
C ASP A 85 19.29 3.50 12.63
N LEU A 86 18.64 2.76 13.52
CA LEU A 86 19.04 1.41 13.93
C LEU A 86 18.83 0.35 12.85
N LEU A 87 18.09 0.65 11.79
CA LEU A 87 17.77 -0.29 10.71
C LEU A 87 18.79 -0.26 9.57
N ASN A 88 19.51 0.86 9.41
CA ASN A 88 20.50 1.05 8.34
C ASN A 88 21.96 1.00 8.82
N VAL A 89 22.20 0.78 10.11
CA VAL A 89 23.55 0.57 10.66
C VAL A 89 23.93 -0.93 10.69
N THR A 90 25.23 -1.22 10.82
CA THR A 90 25.73 -2.59 10.92
C THR A 90 26.29 -2.82 12.34
N PRO A 91 25.82 -3.85 13.08
CA PRO A 91 24.76 -4.81 12.73
C PRO A 91 23.37 -4.16 12.75
N LYS A 92 22.49 -4.57 11.83
CA LYS A 92 21.10 -4.13 11.79
C LYS A 92 20.34 -4.65 13.00
N PHE A 93 19.49 -3.78 13.58
CA PHE A 93 18.53 -4.24 14.58
C PHE A 93 17.47 -5.14 13.91
N VAL A 94 17.21 -6.30 14.51
CA VAL A 94 16.15 -7.23 14.07
C VAL A 94 15.25 -7.51 15.26
N ALA A 95 13.97 -7.21 15.12
CA ALA A 95 12.97 -7.53 16.13
C ALA A 95 12.69 -9.05 16.12
N THR A 96 13.15 -9.76 17.14
CA THR A 96 13.01 -11.23 17.25
C THR A 96 11.92 -11.68 18.21
N ARG A 97 11.32 -10.75 18.98
CA ARG A 97 10.24 -11.02 19.96
C ARG A 97 9.20 -9.92 19.91
N LEU A 98 8.00 -10.23 20.37
CA LEU A 98 6.94 -9.24 20.62
C LEU A 98 7.45 -8.18 21.61
N GLY A 99 7.10 -6.94 21.38
CA GLY A 99 7.51 -5.81 22.21
C GLY A 99 8.99 -5.43 22.09
N ALA A 100 9.73 -5.94 21.08
CA ALA A 100 11.10 -5.49 20.84
C ALA A 100 11.12 -4.17 20.06
N MET A 101 10.25 -4.01 19.06
CA MET A 101 10.13 -2.79 18.27
C MET A 101 8.70 -2.62 17.74
N VAL A 102 8.18 -1.41 17.82
CA VAL A 102 6.99 -0.97 17.09
C VAL A 102 7.40 0.00 15.98
N VAL A 103 6.79 -0.17 14.83
CA VAL A 103 6.93 0.75 13.69
C VAL A 103 5.66 1.59 13.60
N ALA A 104 5.85 2.91 13.61
CA ALA A 104 4.76 3.88 13.52
C ALA A 104 4.76 4.55 12.15
N ASP A 105 3.56 4.73 11.58
CA ASP A 105 3.34 5.43 10.32
C ASP A 105 1.96 6.11 10.32
N ILE A 106 1.83 7.19 9.55
CA ILE A 106 0.56 7.90 9.37
C ILE A 106 0.11 7.80 7.93
N THR A 107 -1.07 7.22 7.72
CA THR A 107 -1.69 7.07 6.41
C THR A 107 -2.83 8.06 6.21
N TYR A 108 -2.86 8.72 5.06
CA TYR A 108 -3.92 9.63 4.65
C TYR A 108 -5.11 8.83 4.12
N VAL A 109 -6.27 9.01 4.73
CA VAL A 109 -7.52 8.33 4.37
C VAL A 109 -8.51 9.34 3.82
N ASN A 110 -8.98 9.15 2.59
CA ASN A 110 -10.07 9.96 2.04
C ASN A 110 -11.41 9.40 2.51
N THR A 111 -12.17 10.22 3.24
CA THR A 111 -13.44 9.82 3.86
C THR A 111 -14.69 10.28 3.08
N GLY A 112 -14.53 10.89 1.92
CA GLY A 112 -15.66 11.53 1.20
C GLY A 112 -16.10 12.89 1.79
N GLN A 113 -15.80 13.14 3.07
CA GLN A 113 -16.02 14.44 3.74
C GLN A 113 -14.71 15.24 3.90
N GLY A 114 -13.62 14.71 3.37
CA GLY A 114 -12.27 15.28 3.48
C GLY A 114 -11.24 14.23 3.89
N TRP A 115 -10.05 14.71 4.21
CA TRP A 115 -8.95 13.86 4.64
C TRP A 115 -9.06 13.54 6.14
N ALA A 116 -8.78 12.29 6.47
CA ALA A 116 -8.49 11.84 7.82
C ALA A 116 -7.10 11.21 7.88
N TYR A 117 -6.52 11.12 9.06
CA TYR A 117 -5.15 10.68 9.29
C TYR A 117 -5.20 9.47 10.21
N LEU A 118 -4.81 8.32 9.68
CA LEU A 118 -4.77 7.06 10.40
C LEU A 118 -3.34 6.82 10.89
N SER A 119 -3.12 6.97 12.20
CA SER A 119 -1.87 6.58 12.85
C SER A 119 -1.92 5.08 13.14
N LEU A 120 -0.90 4.35 12.73
CA LEU A 120 -0.78 2.90 12.91
C LEU A 120 0.51 2.58 13.64
N LEU A 121 0.43 1.71 14.64
CA LEU A 121 1.58 1.07 15.28
C LEU A 121 1.55 -0.43 15.00
N THR A 122 2.61 -0.91 14.38
CA THR A 122 2.77 -2.32 14.02
C THR A 122 3.95 -2.92 14.78
N ASP A 123 3.73 -4.00 15.50
CA ASP A 123 4.83 -4.76 16.10
C ASP A 123 5.67 -5.41 15.00
N ALA A 124 6.97 -5.14 15.01
CA ALA A 124 7.85 -5.52 13.90
C ALA A 124 8.12 -7.02 13.83
N ALA A 125 8.04 -7.74 14.95
CA ALA A 125 8.26 -9.18 15.00
C ALA A 125 7.04 -9.96 14.51
N SER A 126 5.85 -9.64 15.03
CA SER A 126 4.61 -10.35 14.71
C SER A 126 3.88 -9.83 13.48
N ARG A 127 4.16 -8.60 13.06
CA ARG A 127 3.40 -7.85 12.04
C ARG A 127 1.96 -7.49 12.48
N ALA A 128 1.61 -7.69 13.74
CA ALA A 128 0.31 -7.31 14.28
C ALA A 128 0.20 -5.79 14.44
N ILE A 129 -0.97 -5.24 14.12
CA ILE A 129 -1.31 -3.86 14.48
C ILE A 129 -1.66 -3.86 15.96
N VAL A 130 -0.83 -3.21 16.77
CA VAL A 130 -0.97 -3.16 18.22
C VAL A 130 -1.61 -1.86 18.71
N GLY A 131 -1.61 -0.82 17.88
CA GLY A 131 -2.27 0.45 18.17
C GLY A 131 -2.69 1.17 16.89
N TYR A 132 -3.80 1.88 16.96
CA TYR A 132 -4.26 2.74 15.88
C TYR A 132 -5.15 3.87 16.39
N ALA A 133 -5.17 4.98 15.66
CA ALA A 133 -6.09 6.08 15.90
C ALA A 133 -6.41 6.81 14.60
N LEU A 134 -7.66 7.21 14.42
CA LEU A 134 -8.11 7.98 13.24
C LEU A 134 -8.49 9.38 13.70
N TYR A 135 -7.84 10.40 13.12
CA TYR A 135 -8.05 11.80 13.45
C TYR A 135 -8.33 12.66 12.21
N LYS A 136 -8.99 13.80 12.41
CA LYS A 136 -9.28 14.76 11.35
C LYS A 136 -8.10 15.70 11.06
N THR A 137 -7.17 15.81 11.99
CA THR A 137 -5.98 16.66 11.90
C THR A 137 -4.72 15.83 11.94
N LEU A 138 -3.61 16.39 11.44
CA LEU A 138 -2.29 15.76 11.44
C LEU A 138 -1.47 16.21 12.67
N GLU A 139 -2.11 16.30 13.82
CA GLU A 139 -1.47 16.68 15.07
C GLU A 139 -0.96 15.46 15.84
N THR A 140 -0.11 15.70 16.85
CA THR A 140 0.53 14.64 17.66
C THR A 140 -0.48 13.81 18.48
N GLU A 141 -1.70 14.30 18.68
CA GLU A 141 -2.73 13.59 19.43
C GLU A 141 -3.08 12.21 18.84
N GLY A 142 -3.17 12.09 17.51
CA GLY A 142 -3.42 10.82 16.83
C GLY A 142 -2.34 9.77 17.12
N PRO A 143 -1.05 10.06 16.85
CA PRO A 143 0.07 9.20 17.22
C PRO A 143 0.10 8.82 18.70
N LEU A 144 -0.16 9.76 19.63
CA LEU A 144 -0.19 9.49 21.05
C LEU A 144 -1.30 8.51 21.43
N LYS A 145 -2.51 8.67 20.89
CA LYS A 145 -3.61 7.72 21.14
C LYS A 145 -3.32 6.32 20.61
N ALA A 146 -2.70 6.23 19.45
CA ALA A 146 -2.26 4.95 18.91
C ALA A 146 -1.18 4.30 19.79
N LEU A 147 -0.26 5.09 20.37
CA LEU A 147 0.77 4.62 21.29
C LEU A 147 0.16 4.14 22.63
N GLU A 148 -0.76 4.90 23.22
CA GLU A 148 -1.49 4.50 24.43
C GLU A 148 -2.20 3.14 24.25
N MET A 149 -2.83 2.95 23.10
CA MET A 149 -3.47 1.67 22.74
C MET A 149 -2.45 0.53 22.63
N ALA A 150 -1.29 0.77 22.01
CA ALA A 150 -0.23 -0.23 21.89
C ALA A 150 0.35 -0.61 23.27
N ILE A 151 0.57 0.35 24.16
CA ILE A 151 1.03 0.11 25.53
C ILE A 151 0.00 -0.77 26.27
N SER A 152 -1.28 -0.40 26.24
CA SER A 152 -2.36 -1.17 26.87
C SER A 152 -2.47 -2.58 26.30
N PHE A 153 -2.22 -2.76 24.99
CA PHE A 153 -2.17 -4.08 24.37
C PHE A 153 -1.03 -4.93 24.97
N TYR A 154 0.18 -4.39 25.05
CA TYR A 154 1.33 -5.12 25.59
C TYR A 154 1.16 -5.44 27.08
N GLU A 155 0.63 -4.51 27.88
CA GLU A 155 0.31 -4.73 29.31
C GLU A 155 -0.71 -5.86 29.47
N LYS A 156 -1.80 -5.83 28.70
CA LYS A 156 -2.85 -6.86 28.74
C LYS A 156 -2.32 -8.27 28.51
N TYR A 157 -1.33 -8.41 27.62
CA TYR A 157 -0.74 -9.69 27.26
C TYR A 157 0.58 -9.98 27.98
N HIS A 158 0.93 -9.18 29.01
CA HIS A 158 2.15 -9.31 29.82
C HIS A 158 3.44 -9.37 28.97
N ILE A 159 3.47 -8.59 27.90
CA ILE A 159 4.62 -8.51 27.01
C ILE A 159 5.62 -7.49 27.59
N ASP A 160 6.88 -7.91 27.74
CA ASP A 160 7.95 -7.06 28.24
C ASP A 160 8.26 -5.90 27.27
N MET A 161 8.08 -4.67 27.73
CA MET A 161 8.36 -3.43 27.02
C MET A 161 9.62 -2.71 27.52
N SER A 162 10.39 -3.31 28.43
CA SER A 162 11.54 -2.62 29.07
C SER A 162 12.59 -2.11 28.08
N THR A 163 12.68 -2.76 26.91
CA THR A 163 13.60 -2.40 25.83
C THR A 163 12.87 -2.10 24.52
N LEU A 164 11.58 -1.75 24.57
CA LEU A 164 10.79 -1.45 23.39
C LEU A 164 11.35 -0.25 22.64
N ILE A 165 11.63 -0.43 21.37
CA ILE A 165 12.04 0.63 20.46
C ILE A 165 10.82 1.13 19.69
N HIS A 166 10.53 2.42 19.76
CA HIS A 166 9.56 3.09 18.91
C HIS A 166 10.29 3.63 17.67
N HIS A 167 9.98 3.08 16.51
CA HIS A 167 10.57 3.49 15.23
C HIS A 167 9.52 4.21 14.37
N SER A 168 9.81 5.42 13.94
CA SER A 168 8.99 6.21 13.02
C SER A 168 9.83 6.83 11.91
N ASP A 169 9.19 7.41 10.91
CA ASP A 169 9.87 8.32 10.00
C ASP A 169 10.26 9.63 10.74
N ARG A 170 10.97 10.54 10.05
CA ARG A 170 11.39 11.84 10.60
C ARG A 170 10.29 12.91 10.47
N GLY A 171 9.04 12.55 10.64
CA GLY A 171 7.93 13.50 10.65
C GLY A 171 7.85 14.28 11.93
N VAL A 172 7.42 15.54 11.86
CA VAL A 172 7.22 16.42 13.03
C VAL A 172 6.16 15.93 14.02
N GLN A 173 5.41 14.90 13.67
CA GLN A 173 4.35 14.30 14.48
C GLN A 173 4.86 13.26 15.50
N TYR A 174 6.14 12.85 15.38
CA TYR A 174 6.80 11.86 16.23
C TYR A 174 7.95 12.44 17.02
#